data_fafd1468895216b3f071e5af17f0e624
#
_entry.id   fafd1468895216b3f071e5af17f0e624
#
_cell.length_a   1.000
_cell.length_b   1.000
_cell.length_c   1.000
_cell.angle_alpha   90.00
_cell.angle_beta   90.00
_cell.angle_gamma   90.00
#
_symmetry.space_group_name_H-M   'P 1'
#
loop_
_entity.id
_entity.type
_entity.pdbx_description
1 polymer ?
#
loop_
_entity_poly.entity_id
_entity_poly.type
_entity_poly.pdbx_seq_one_letter_code
_entity_poly.pdbx_strand_id
1 'polypeptide(L)'
;MAIKRFLLEGNIIGDRVRLGRAMQKPPMKQEDLAREINLLGMEMTPLIISRIEKNQRHVCDGELVMIAKVLNVSLDWLCGLVD
;
A
#
# COMPACT_ATOMS: atom_id res chain seq x y z
N MET A 1 0.30 -12.54 -18.82
CA MET A 1 -0.14 -11.90 -17.59
C MET A 1 -0.38 -12.94 -16.51
N ALA A 2 0.00 -12.65 -15.33
CA ALA A 2 -0.11 -13.60 -14.25
C ALA A 2 -1.45 -13.48 -13.51
N ILE A 3 -2.54 -13.90 -14.14
CA ILE A 3 -3.87 -13.95 -13.53
C ILE A 3 -3.83 -14.67 -12.18
N LYS A 4 -3.07 -15.74 -12.12
CA LYS A 4 -2.85 -16.49 -10.88
C LYS A 4 -2.38 -15.60 -9.75
N ARG A 5 -1.48 -14.65 -10.02
CA ARG A 5 -0.96 -13.74 -9.03
C ARG A 5 -2.07 -12.88 -8.42
N PHE A 6 -2.96 -12.36 -9.27
CA PHE A 6 -4.07 -11.53 -8.79
C PHE A 6 -5.06 -12.31 -7.91
N LEU A 7 -5.22 -13.60 -8.17
CA LEU A 7 -6.23 -14.42 -7.50
C LEU A 7 -5.70 -15.16 -6.27
N LEU A 8 -4.42 -15.56 -6.27
CA LEU A 8 -3.88 -16.47 -5.26
C LEU A 8 -2.94 -15.81 -4.25
N GLU A 9 -2.30 -14.70 -4.61
CA GLU A 9 -1.45 -13.96 -3.69
C GLU A 9 -2.29 -12.96 -2.90
N GLY A 10 -1.77 -12.53 -1.76
CA GLY A 10 -2.51 -11.66 -0.85
C GLY A 10 -2.92 -10.32 -1.45
N ASN A 11 -2.05 -9.72 -2.27
CA ASN A 11 -2.32 -8.46 -2.95
C ASN A 11 -1.29 -8.26 -4.07
N ILE A 12 -1.48 -7.20 -4.85
CA ILE A 12 -0.58 -6.86 -5.96
C ILE A 12 0.18 -5.55 -5.72
N ILE A 13 -0.01 -4.91 -4.57
CA ILE A 13 0.51 -3.56 -4.33
C ILE A 13 1.69 -3.50 -3.38
N GLY A 14 2.06 -4.62 -2.74
CA GLY A 14 3.03 -4.62 -1.65
C GLY A 14 4.35 -3.95 -2.00
N ASP A 15 4.94 -4.27 -3.15
CA ASP A 15 6.21 -3.69 -3.57
C ASP A 15 6.08 -2.19 -3.83
N ARG A 16 4.97 -1.75 -4.40
CA ARG A 16 4.72 -0.33 -4.68
C ARG A 16 4.45 0.46 -3.41
N VAL A 17 3.81 -0.14 -2.41
CA VAL A 17 3.64 0.51 -1.10
C VAL A 17 5.01 0.81 -0.50
N ARG A 18 5.90 -0.17 -0.48
CA ARG A 18 7.25 0.02 0.04
C ARG A 18 8.02 1.06 -0.76
N LEU A 19 7.96 0.97 -2.10
CA LEU A 19 8.62 1.93 -2.97
C LEU A 19 8.07 3.34 -2.76
N GLY A 20 6.76 3.49 -2.67
CA GLY A 20 6.10 4.77 -2.43
C GLY A 20 6.54 5.41 -1.11
N ARG A 21 6.72 4.60 -0.06
CA ARG A 21 7.27 5.11 1.21
C ARG A 21 8.70 5.59 1.04
N ALA A 22 9.52 4.80 0.35
CA ALA A 22 10.93 5.14 0.14
C ALA A 22 11.11 6.41 -0.70
N MET A 23 10.14 6.71 -1.56
CA MET A 23 10.18 7.89 -2.43
C MET A 23 9.81 9.19 -1.72
N GLN A 24 9.25 9.12 -0.53
CA GLN A 24 8.93 10.32 0.25
C GLN A 24 10.22 11.00 0.72
N LYS A 25 10.14 12.32 0.99
CA LYS A 25 11.31 13.10 1.43
C LYS A 25 10.96 13.84 2.74
N PRO A 26 11.46 13.38 3.88
CA PRO A 26 12.31 12.18 4.05
C PRO A 26 11.52 10.89 3.84
N PRO A 27 12.21 9.75 3.64
CA PRO A 27 11.53 8.46 3.47
C PRO A 27 10.60 8.17 4.63
N MET A 28 9.45 7.61 4.30
CA MET A 28 8.38 7.36 5.27
C MET A 28 8.54 5.95 5.85
N LYS A 29 8.44 5.84 7.17
CA LYS A 29 8.44 4.53 7.85
C LYS A 29 7.05 3.91 7.79
N GLN A 30 6.96 2.60 8.05
CA GLN A 30 5.67 1.92 8.13
C GLN A 30 4.76 2.55 9.19
N GLU A 31 5.31 2.92 10.34
CA GLU A 31 4.53 3.58 11.40
C GLU A 31 4.01 4.94 10.97
N ASP A 32 4.76 5.68 10.16
CA ASP A 32 4.33 6.97 9.64
C ASP A 32 3.15 6.81 8.68
N LEU A 33 3.22 5.83 7.80
CA LEU A 33 2.14 5.55 6.86
C LEU A 33 0.87 5.16 7.62
N ALA A 34 1.00 4.27 8.61
CA ALA A 34 -0.14 3.86 9.42
C ALA A 34 -0.78 5.05 10.15
N ARG A 35 0.05 5.92 10.73
CA ARG A 35 -0.43 7.11 11.44
C ARG A 35 -1.21 8.04 10.51
N GLU A 36 -0.67 8.29 9.30
CA GLU A 36 -1.32 9.18 8.34
C GLU A 36 -2.67 8.62 7.87
N ILE A 37 -2.75 7.31 7.67
CA ILE A 37 -4.02 6.67 7.31
C ILE A 37 -5.03 6.79 8.45
N ASN A 38 -4.59 6.61 9.70
CA ASN A 38 -5.46 6.79 10.86
C ASN A 38 -6.01 8.22 10.94
N LEU A 39 -5.18 9.21 10.62
CA LEU A 39 -5.61 10.60 10.61
C LEU A 39 -6.69 10.87 9.57
N LEU A 40 -6.74 10.07 8.51
CA LEU A 40 -7.79 10.16 7.50
C LEU A 40 -9.07 9.41 7.90
N GLY A 41 -9.07 8.78 9.08
CA GLY A 41 -10.27 8.15 9.62
C GLY A 41 -10.37 6.65 9.42
N MET A 42 -9.32 6.00 8.93
CA MET A 42 -9.31 4.55 8.75
C MET A 42 -8.32 3.91 9.71
N GLU A 43 -8.74 2.84 10.40
CA GLU A 43 -7.87 2.12 11.31
C GLU A 43 -6.75 1.41 10.53
N MET A 44 -5.50 1.62 10.94
CA MET A 44 -4.35 1.01 10.32
C MET A 44 -3.22 0.88 11.35
N THR A 45 -2.43 -0.17 11.25
CA THR A 45 -1.28 -0.41 12.14
C THR A 45 -0.04 -0.68 11.32
N PRO A 46 1.17 -0.47 11.91
CA PRO A 46 2.42 -0.81 11.22
C PRO A 46 2.50 -2.30 10.86
N LEU A 47 1.94 -3.18 11.69
CA LEU A 47 1.93 -4.61 11.39
C LEU A 47 1.11 -4.92 10.13
N ILE A 48 -0.05 -4.25 9.99
CA ILE A 48 -0.89 -4.41 8.80
C ILE A 48 -0.12 -3.94 7.56
N ILE A 49 0.54 -2.78 7.64
CA ILE A 49 1.38 -2.28 6.53
C ILE A 49 2.46 -3.29 6.17
N SER A 50 3.15 -3.84 7.18
CA SER A 50 4.19 -4.84 6.95
C SER A 50 3.65 -6.07 6.20
N ARG A 51 2.48 -6.55 6.60
CA ARG A 51 1.86 -7.71 5.95
C ARG A 51 1.44 -7.40 4.51
N ILE A 52 0.94 -6.20 4.27
CA ILE A 52 0.61 -5.76 2.91
C ILE A 52 1.87 -5.78 2.04
N GLU A 53 2.97 -5.21 2.54
CA GLU A 53 4.22 -5.12 1.78
C GLU A 53 4.84 -6.48 1.49
N LYS A 54 4.55 -7.49 2.32
CA LYS A 54 5.02 -8.85 2.12
C LYS A 54 4.04 -9.71 1.33
N ASN A 55 2.97 -9.14 0.82
CA ASN A 55 1.90 -9.84 0.09
C ASN A 55 1.23 -10.94 0.91
N GLN A 56 1.16 -10.76 2.23
CA GLN A 56 0.58 -11.73 3.16
C GLN A 56 -0.86 -11.42 3.56
N ARG A 57 -1.45 -10.38 2.97
CA ARG A 57 -2.76 -9.89 3.35
C ARG A 57 -3.47 -9.29 2.15
N HIS A 58 -4.77 -9.54 2.06
CA HIS A 58 -5.61 -8.84 1.09
C HIS A 58 -5.75 -7.38 1.47
N VAL A 59 -5.97 -6.54 0.45
CA VAL A 59 -6.18 -5.11 0.63
C VAL A 59 -7.55 -4.78 0.07
N CYS A 60 -8.42 -4.21 0.90
CA CYS A 60 -9.73 -3.80 0.43
C CYS A 60 -9.65 -2.46 -0.33
N ASP A 61 -10.70 -2.15 -1.06
CA ASP A 61 -10.73 -0.94 -1.90
C ASP A 61 -10.53 0.34 -1.10
N GLY A 62 -11.12 0.45 0.09
CA GLY A 62 -10.93 1.60 0.96
C GLY A 62 -9.49 1.78 1.40
N GLU A 63 -8.83 0.69 1.77
CA GLU A 63 -7.41 0.72 2.14
C GLU A 63 -6.54 1.13 0.97
N LEU A 64 -6.84 0.62 -0.22
CA LEU A 64 -6.12 0.96 -1.44
C LEU A 64 -6.16 2.47 -1.69
N VAL A 65 -7.34 3.06 -1.59
CA VAL A 65 -7.53 4.51 -1.79
C VAL A 65 -6.75 5.31 -0.75
N MET A 66 -6.82 4.93 0.52
CA MET A 66 -6.12 5.65 1.60
C MET A 66 -4.60 5.60 1.44
N ILE A 67 -4.07 4.43 1.10
CA ILE A 67 -2.64 4.28 0.84
C ILE A 67 -2.21 5.18 -0.31
N ALA A 68 -2.95 5.16 -1.42
CA ALA A 68 -2.63 6.01 -2.58
C ALA A 68 -2.64 7.49 -2.21
N LYS A 69 -3.62 7.93 -1.43
CA LYS A 69 -3.73 9.33 -0.98
C LYS A 69 -2.52 9.74 -0.14
N VAL A 70 -2.17 8.94 0.87
CA VAL A 70 -1.06 9.28 1.77
C VAL A 70 0.26 9.29 1.01
N LEU A 71 0.47 8.32 0.13
CA LEU A 71 1.70 8.24 -0.66
C LEU A 71 1.73 9.25 -1.82
N ASN A 72 0.59 9.90 -2.08
CA ASN A 72 0.44 10.85 -3.19
C ASN A 72 0.80 10.21 -4.54
N VAL A 73 0.25 9.04 -4.78
CA VAL A 73 0.42 8.30 -6.03
C VAL A 73 -0.95 7.97 -6.61
N SER A 74 -1.00 7.68 -7.91
CA SER A 74 -2.24 7.25 -8.54
C SER A 74 -2.54 5.79 -8.18
N LEU A 75 -3.81 5.41 -8.27
CA LEU A 75 -4.20 4.01 -8.11
C LEU A 75 -3.55 3.14 -9.19
N ASP A 76 -3.45 3.64 -10.41
CA ASP A 76 -2.82 2.94 -11.51
C ASP A 76 -1.36 2.60 -11.19
N TRP A 77 -0.62 3.59 -10.67
CA TRP A 77 0.75 3.36 -10.29
C TRP A 77 0.85 2.34 -9.15
N LEU A 78 0.02 2.51 -8.12
CA LEU A 78 0.04 1.62 -6.96
C LEU A 78 -0.27 0.17 -7.35
N CYS A 79 -1.19 -0.01 -8.29
CA CYS A 79 -1.55 -1.34 -8.79
C CYS A 79 -0.59 -1.88 -9.84
N GLY A 80 0.43 -1.14 -10.21
CA GLY A 80 1.44 -1.60 -11.17
C GLY A 80 1.00 -1.54 -12.63
N LEU A 81 -0.04 -0.74 -12.93
CA LEU A 81 -0.56 -0.61 -14.29
C LEU A 81 0.24 0.41 -15.11
N VAL A 82 0.98 1.27 -14.47
CA VAL A 82 1.86 2.28 -15.10
C VAL A 82 3.16 2.34 -14.31
N ASP A 83 4.22 2.83 -14.96
CA ASP A 83 5.52 3.02 -14.30
C ASP A 83 5.50 4.34 -13.50
#